data_9847066fa04d670b30dd75647d794222
#
_entry.id   9847066fa04d670b30dd75647d794222
#
_cell.length_a   1.000
_cell.length_b   1.000
_cell.length_c   1.000
_cell.angle_alpha   90.00
_cell.angle_beta   90.00
_cell.angle_gamma   90.00
#
_symmetry.space_group_name_H-M   'P 1'
#
loop_
_entity.id
_entity.type
_entity.pdbx_description
1 polymer ?
#
loop_
_entity_poly.entity_id
_entity_poly.type
_entity_poly.pdbx_seq_one_letter_code
_entity_poly.pdbx_strand_id
1 'polypeptide(L)'
;MLRQGRPPKLVAFSANLGLRKVDPEVAAICEAAARRFAHMGCTVASEVPDFSGAIDSFQVLRALLFADLRGDLLPHERSRINPDIVWNIEKGQCLTAAEIIRATRDRNALFHRVARFFNNHDMLVCPTVAVPPFPLEQRFPTEIDGEKLTTYIDWMFLTFVVTLTSCPAISLPCGVTREGLPVGIQLVGRPHGDADLLGSARLFEKALEFKLPMMPA
;
A
#
# COMPACT_ATOMS: atom_id res chain seq x y z
N MET A 1 6.46 21.09 16.76
CA MET A 1 7.42 21.39 15.67
C MET A 1 7.93 20.07 15.13
N LEU A 2 7.75 19.79 13.84
CA LEU A 2 8.42 18.68 13.17
C LEU A 2 9.93 18.91 13.30
N ARG A 3 10.67 17.92 13.82
CA ARG A 3 12.14 17.95 13.81
C ARG A 3 12.60 18.18 12.37
N GLN A 4 13.69 18.90 12.16
CA GLN A 4 14.32 18.99 10.85
C GLN A 4 14.62 17.56 10.41
N GLY A 5 13.92 17.09 9.36
CA GLY A 5 14.11 15.74 8.82
C GLY A 5 15.57 15.55 8.40
N ARG A 6 16.08 14.35 8.61
CA ARG A 6 17.36 13.94 8.03
C ARG A 6 17.04 13.05 6.82
N PRO A 7 17.79 13.18 5.71
CA PRO A 7 17.62 12.25 4.61
C PRO A 7 17.95 10.83 5.10
N PRO A 8 17.20 9.81 4.65
CA PRO A 8 17.56 8.42 4.92
C PRO A 8 18.90 8.11 4.26
N LYS A 9 19.63 7.14 4.80
CA LYS A 9 20.90 6.69 4.20
C LYS A 9 20.67 5.59 3.18
N LEU A 10 19.88 4.59 3.53
CA LEU A 10 19.54 3.45 2.69
C LEU A 10 18.03 3.34 2.49
N VAL A 11 17.60 3.51 1.25
CA VAL A 11 16.22 3.41 0.79
C VAL A 11 16.08 2.16 -0.05
N ALA A 12 15.15 1.31 0.30
CA ALA A 12 14.78 0.17 -0.53
C ALA A 12 13.60 0.54 -1.44
N PHE A 13 13.67 0.21 -2.72
CA PHE A 13 12.57 0.36 -3.67
C PHE A 13 12.12 -1.00 -4.19
N SER A 14 10.81 -1.18 -4.21
CA SER A 14 10.17 -2.32 -4.88
C SER A 14 8.90 -1.86 -5.57
N ALA A 15 8.76 -2.12 -6.86
CA ALA A 15 7.56 -1.74 -7.60
C ALA A 15 6.30 -2.50 -7.14
N ASN A 16 6.45 -3.71 -6.62
CA ASN A 16 5.34 -4.63 -6.39
C ASN A 16 5.39 -5.40 -5.05
N LEU A 17 6.34 -5.07 -4.17
CA LEU A 17 6.60 -5.74 -2.90
C LEU A 17 6.80 -7.28 -3.02
N GLY A 18 7.18 -7.75 -4.20
CA GLY A 18 7.36 -9.19 -4.46
C GLY A 18 6.06 -10.00 -4.50
N LEU A 19 4.89 -9.34 -4.68
CA LEU A 19 3.57 -9.96 -4.56
C LEU A 19 2.87 -10.15 -5.90
N ARG A 20 2.30 -9.07 -6.45
CA ARG A 20 1.47 -9.09 -7.66
C ARG A 20 2.03 -8.13 -8.70
N LYS A 21 1.48 -8.19 -9.91
CA LYS A 21 1.81 -7.23 -10.95
C LYS A 21 1.29 -5.83 -10.62
N VAL A 22 2.01 -4.85 -11.13
CA VAL A 22 1.70 -3.42 -11.09
C VAL A 22 1.70 -2.93 -12.52
N ASP A 23 0.84 -1.98 -12.84
CA ASP A 23 0.84 -1.33 -14.13
C ASP A 23 2.26 -0.87 -14.50
N PRO A 24 2.79 -1.22 -15.68
CA PRO A 24 4.19 -0.92 -16.05
C PRO A 24 4.50 0.58 -16.06
N GLU A 25 3.54 1.44 -16.41
CA GLU A 25 3.74 2.88 -16.41
C GLU A 25 3.80 3.43 -14.99
N VAL A 26 2.91 2.96 -14.10
CA VAL A 26 2.96 3.30 -12.66
C VAL A 26 4.28 2.87 -12.04
N ALA A 27 4.73 1.64 -12.33
CA ALA A 27 6.00 1.12 -11.83
C ALA A 27 7.19 1.98 -12.30
N ALA A 28 7.24 2.34 -13.59
CA ALA A 28 8.31 3.14 -14.16
C ALA A 28 8.34 4.57 -13.59
N ILE A 29 7.19 5.21 -13.41
CA ILE A 29 7.08 6.55 -12.82
C ILE A 29 7.58 6.53 -11.37
N CYS A 30 7.15 5.54 -10.57
CA CYS A 30 7.57 5.43 -9.18
C CYS A 30 9.06 5.06 -9.05
N GLU A 31 9.60 4.25 -9.93
CA GLU A 31 11.04 3.95 -9.95
C GLU A 31 11.87 5.20 -10.28
N ALA A 32 11.46 5.97 -11.29
CA ALA A 32 12.10 7.23 -11.64
C ALA A 32 12.06 8.23 -10.46
N ALA A 33 10.94 8.32 -9.76
CA ALA A 33 10.81 9.13 -8.55
C ALA A 33 11.71 8.62 -7.43
N ALA A 34 11.73 7.31 -7.15
CA ALA A 34 12.59 6.73 -6.11
C ALA A 34 14.07 7.01 -6.34
N ARG A 35 14.54 7.04 -7.59
CA ARG A 35 15.92 7.40 -7.92
C ARG A 35 16.30 8.83 -7.49
N ARG A 36 15.32 9.73 -7.26
CA ARG A 36 15.59 11.08 -6.74
C ARG A 36 16.17 11.06 -5.31
N PHE A 37 15.97 10.00 -4.54
CA PHE A 37 16.65 9.85 -3.26
C PHE A 37 18.18 9.87 -3.40
N ALA A 38 18.73 9.39 -4.51
CA ALA A 38 20.18 9.47 -4.76
C ALA A 38 20.69 10.92 -4.83
N HIS A 39 19.89 11.85 -5.33
CA HIS A 39 20.25 13.29 -5.35
C HIS A 39 20.26 13.90 -3.95
N MET A 40 19.64 13.25 -2.97
CA MET A 40 19.69 13.64 -1.55
C MET A 40 20.84 12.98 -0.80
N GLY A 41 21.73 12.25 -1.50
CA GLY A 41 22.84 11.51 -0.89
C GLY A 41 22.45 10.15 -0.30
N CYS A 42 21.26 9.63 -0.66
CA CYS A 42 20.80 8.31 -0.22
C CYS A 42 21.31 7.21 -1.16
N THR A 43 21.59 6.03 -0.62
CA THR A 43 21.70 4.81 -1.44
C THR A 43 20.32 4.27 -1.70
N VAL A 44 20.01 3.94 -2.97
CA VAL A 44 18.74 3.30 -3.35
C VAL A 44 19.04 1.86 -3.78
N ALA A 45 18.48 0.88 -3.07
CA ALA A 45 18.64 -0.55 -3.33
C ALA A 45 17.32 -1.15 -3.83
N SER A 46 17.41 -2.12 -4.74
CA SER A 46 16.26 -2.91 -5.19
C SER A 46 16.08 -4.10 -4.23
N GLU A 47 15.54 -3.82 -3.06
CA GLU A 47 15.33 -4.80 -2.00
C GLU A 47 13.93 -4.67 -1.43
N VAL A 48 13.42 -5.77 -0.85
CA VAL A 48 12.08 -5.83 -0.27
C VAL A 48 12.05 -6.86 0.87
N PRO A 49 11.36 -6.59 1.99
CA PRO A 49 11.11 -7.62 2.99
C PRO A 49 10.16 -8.70 2.43
N ASP A 50 10.23 -9.89 2.99
CA ASP A 50 9.32 -10.96 2.60
C ASP A 50 7.88 -10.67 3.07
N PHE A 51 7.00 -10.39 2.10
CA PHE A 51 5.55 -10.18 2.28
C PHE A 51 4.70 -11.44 2.05
N SER A 52 5.29 -12.63 1.95
CA SER A 52 4.54 -13.87 1.75
C SER A 52 3.41 -14.03 2.80
N GLY A 53 2.24 -14.46 2.35
CA GLY A 53 1.05 -14.63 3.19
C GLY A 53 0.31 -13.34 3.57
N ALA A 54 0.81 -12.15 3.19
CA ALA A 54 0.20 -10.88 3.56
C ALA A 54 -1.19 -10.68 2.95
N ILE A 55 -1.37 -10.99 1.66
CA ILE A 55 -2.65 -10.84 0.97
C ILE A 55 -3.73 -11.71 1.63
N ASP A 56 -3.44 -12.99 1.84
CA ASP A 56 -4.39 -13.93 2.44
C ASP A 56 -4.74 -13.52 3.88
N SER A 57 -3.72 -13.15 4.67
CA SER A 57 -3.94 -12.68 6.04
C SER A 57 -4.82 -11.43 6.09
N PHE A 58 -4.58 -10.47 5.17
CA PHE A 58 -5.40 -9.27 5.08
C PHE A 58 -6.85 -9.60 4.73
N GLN A 59 -7.07 -10.47 3.74
CA GLN A 59 -8.43 -10.86 3.31
C GLN A 59 -9.23 -11.52 4.44
N VAL A 60 -8.59 -12.38 5.26
CA VAL A 60 -9.24 -13.01 6.42
C VAL A 60 -9.52 -11.98 7.51
N LEU A 61 -8.51 -11.22 7.94
CA LEU A 61 -8.65 -10.27 9.04
C LEU A 61 -9.60 -9.12 8.69
N ARG A 62 -9.63 -8.68 7.42
CA ARG A 62 -10.60 -7.71 6.93
C ARG A 62 -12.02 -8.25 7.01
N ALA A 63 -12.26 -9.46 6.51
CA ALA A 63 -13.58 -10.09 6.55
C ALA A 63 -14.07 -10.25 7.99
N LEU A 64 -13.21 -10.71 8.91
CA LEU A 64 -13.50 -10.80 10.33
C LEU A 64 -13.93 -9.44 10.91
N LEU A 65 -13.17 -8.37 10.60
CA LEU A 65 -13.48 -7.01 11.07
C LEU A 65 -14.85 -6.53 10.56
N PHE A 66 -15.18 -6.81 9.28
CA PHE A 66 -16.49 -6.42 8.73
C PHE A 66 -17.63 -7.19 9.37
N ALA A 67 -17.46 -8.48 9.64
CA ALA A 67 -18.46 -9.30 10.34
C ALA A 67 -18.70 -8.80 11.76
N ASP A 68 -17.63 -8.48 12.49
CA ASP A 68 -17.69 -7.95 13.86
C ASP A 68 -18.40 -6.58 13.90
N LEU A 69 -17.95 -5.62 13.11
CA LEU A 69 -18.44 -4.25 13.19
C LEU A 69 -19.79 -4.00 12.49
N ARG A 70 -20.20 -4.85 11.55
CA ARG A 70 -21.35 -4.60 10.67
C ARG A 70 -22.26 -5.81 10.45
N GLY A 71 -21.96 -6.96 11.07
CA GLY A 71 -22.75 -8.18 10.91
C GLY A 71 -24.22 -8.00 11.27
N ASP A 72 -24.49 -7.27 12.33
CA ASP A 72 -25.83 -6.99 12.82
C ASP A 72 -26.70 -6.13 11.87
N LEU A 73 -26.07 -5.46 10.89
CA LEU A 73 -26.82 -4.67 9.91
C LEU A 73 -27.46 -5.51 8.81
N LEU A 74 -26.90 -6.69 8.50
CA LEU A 74 -27.36 -7.50 7.36
C LEU A 74 -28.83 -7.91 7.42
N PRO A 75 -29.39 -8.34 8.56
CA PRO A 75 -30.78 -8.77 8.64
C PRO A 75 -31.78 -7.65 8.30
N HIS A 76 -31.41 -6.38 8.53
CA HIS A 76 -32.32 -5.24 8.48
C HIS A 76 -32.03 -4.26 7.34
N GLU A 77 -30.76 -4.15 6.91
CA GLU A 77 -30.30 -3.06 6.01
C GLU A 77 -29.60 -3.57 4.75
N ARG A 78 -29.65 -4.87 4.46
CA ARG A 78 -28.89 -5.52 3.36
C ARG A 78 -29.02 -4.77 2.02
N SER A 79 -30.22 -4.34 1.64
CA SER A 79 -30.45 -3.66 0.38
C SER A 79 -29.86 -2.24 0.29
N ARG A 80 -29.49 -1.66 1.43
CA ARG A 80 -28.90 -0.32 1.54
C ARG A 80 -27.37 -0.37 1.67
N ILE A 81 -26.79 -1.56 1.87
CA ILE A 81 -25.35 -1.75 2.04
C ILE A 81 -24.73 -2.05 0.68
N ASN A 82 -23.55 -1.45 0.42
CA ASN A 82 -22.80 -1.74 -0.79
C ASN A 82 -22.51 -3.26 -0.90
N PRO A 83 -22.71 -3.89 -2.06
CA PRO A 83 -22.52 -5.32 -2.25
C PRO A 83 -21.13 -5.85 -1.83
N ASP A 84 -20.05 -5.06 -1.98
CA ASP A 84 -18.72 -5.47 -1.53
C ASP A 84 -18.61 -5.54 -0.01
N ILE A 85 -19.33 -4.68 0.70
CA ILE A 85 -19.40 -4.71 2.16
C ILE A 85 -20.20 -5.94 2.60
N VAL A 86 -21.33 -6.21 1.96
CA VAL A 86 -22.13 -7.43 2.20
C VAL A 86 -21.27 -8.66 2.01
N TRP A 87 -20.54 -8.76 0.90
CA TRP A 87 -19.63 -9.88 0.62
C TRP A 87 -18.56 -10.05 1.72
N ASN A 88 -17.96 -8.96 2.21
CA ASN A 88 -16.99 -9.05 3.31
C ASN A 88 -17.61 -9.55 4.60
N ILE A 89 -18.81 -9.06 4.95
CA ILE A 89 -19.51 -9.50 6.17
C ILE A 89 -19.82 -10.99 6.09
N GLU A 90 -20.42 -11.45 5.00
CA GLU A 90 -20.77 -12.86 4.80
C GLU A 90 -19.53 -13.76 4.82
N LYS A 91 -18.44 -13.35 4.14
CA LYS A 91 -17.17 -14.04 4.21
C LYS A 91 -16.66 -14.15 5.64
N GLY A 92 -16.75 -13.04 6.41
CA GLY A 92 -16.33 -13.01 7.82
C GLY A 92 -17.14 -13.93 8.72
N GLN A 93 -18.45 -14.02 8.52
CA GLN A 93 -19.35 -14.90 9.26
C GLN A 93 -19.10 -16.40 8.98
N CYS A 94 -18.50 -16.71 7.82
CA CYS A 94 -18.15 -18.09 7.44
C CYS A 94 -16.73 -18.51 7.87
N LEU A 95 -15.93 -17.62 8.46
CA LEU A 95 -14.56 -17.93 8.86
C LEU A 95 -14.51 -18.95 10.01
N THR A 96 -13.61 -19.91 9.88
CA THR A 96 -13.30 -20.86 10.95
C THR A 96 -12.27 -20.28 11.92
N ALA A 97 -12.28 -20.74 13.17
CA ALA A 97 -11.26 -20.38 14.15
C ALA A 97 -9.83 -20.69 13.65
N ALA A 98 -9.65 -21.79 12.91
CA ALA A 98 -8.35 -22.17 12.35
C ALA A 98 -7.84 -21.15 11.33
N GLU A 99 -8.70 -20.60 10.46
CA GLU A 99 -8.34 -19.56 9.49
C GLU A 99 -7.93 -18.27 10.18
N ILE A 100 -8.70 -17.86 11.21
CA ILE A 100 -8.41 -16.64 11.98
C ILE A 100 -7.07 -16.77 12.73
N ILE A 101 -6.82 -17.91 13.37
CA ILE A 101 -5.57 -18.19 14.09
C ILE A 101 -4.39 -18.15 13.12
N ARG A 102 -4.51 -18.80 11.95
CA ARG A 102 -3.47 -18.79 10.92
C ARG A 102 -3.18 -17.38 10.43
N ALA A 103 -4.20 -16.62 10.03
CA ALA A 103 -4.04 -15.26 9.54
C ALA A 103 -3.39 -14.32 10.59
N THR A 104 -3.76 -14.48 11.86
CA THR A 104 -3.17 -13.72 12.97
C THR A 104 -1.70 -14.08 13.18
N ARG A 105 -1.35 -15.36 13.14
CA ARG A 105 0.04 -15.83 13.23
C ARG A 105 0.89 -15.32 12.06
N ASP A 106 0.37 -15.41 10.84
CA ASP A 106 1.07 -14.98 9.63
C ASP A 106 1.28 -13.46 9.62
N ARG A 107 0.29 -12.67 10.07
CA ARG A 107 0.44 -11.23 10.31
C ARG A 107 1.56 -10.94 11.33
N ASN A 108 1.61 -11.65 12.45
CA ASN A 108 2.65 -11.44 13.45
C ASN A 108 4.04 -11.79 12.88
N ALA A 109 4.15 -12.88 12.13
CA ALA A 109 5.38 -13.25 11.45
C ALA A 109 5.81 -12.20 10.42
N LEU A 110 4.87 -11.65 9.65
CA LEU A 110 5.11 -10.53 8.72
C LEU A 110 5.66 -9.29 9.45
N PHE A 111 5.01 -8.88 10.55
CA PHE A 111 5.49 -7.77 11.36
C PHE A 111 6.97 -7.95 11.75
N HIS A 112 7.35 -9.13 12.23
CA HIS A 112 8.73 -9.40 12.63
C HIS A 112 9.69 -9.43 11.43
N ARG A 113 9.28 -9.92 10.25
CA ARG A 113 10.11 -9.87 9.04
C ARG A 113 10.40 -8.42 8.62
N VAL A 114 9.34 -7.59 8.58
CA VAL A 114 9.45 -6.18 8.21
C VAL A 114 10.23 -5.38 9.26
N ALA A 115 10.01 -5.62 10.55
CA ALA A 115 10.79 -4.98 11.60
C ALA A 115 12.29 -5.29 11.49
N ARG A 116 12.66 -6.55 11.20
CA ARG A 116 14.07 -6.94 10.96
C ARG A 116 14.65 -6.27 9.71
N PHE A 117 13.87 -6.11 8.65
CA PHE A 117 14.30 -5.41 7.44
C PHE A 117 14.73 -3.97 7.75
N PHE A 118 14.02 -3.27 8.63
CA PHE A 118 14.36 -1.92 9.07
C PHE A 118 15.56 -1.83 10.02
N ASN A 119 16.22 -2.95 10.38
CA ASN A 119 17.52 -2.88 11.05
C ASN A 119 18.63 -2.41 10.09
N ASN A 120 18.48 -2.68 8.80
CA ASN A 120 19.48 -2.36 7.77
C ASN A 120 19.00 -1.29 6.79
N HIS A 121 17.71 -0.95 6.79
CA HIS A 121 17.11 0.03 5.88
C HIS A 121 16.42 1.12 6.67
N ASP A 122 16.48 2.35 6.16
CA ASP A 122 15.81 3.49 6.78
C ASP A 122 14.38 3.68 6.26
N MET A 123 14.13 3.25 5.01
CA MET A 123 12.85 3.45 4.34
C MET A 123 12.60 2.36 3.30
N LEU A 124 11.33 1.94 3.17
CA LEU A 124 10.84 1.15 2.05
C LEU A 124 9.94 2.05 1.19
N VAL A 125 10.11 1.96 -0.13
CA VAL A 125 9.39 2.81 -1.10
C VAL A 125 8.76 1.92 -2.16
N CYS A 126 7.49 2.19 -2.48
CA CYS A 126 6.75 1.49 -3.53
C CYS A 126 5.68 2.41 -4.13
N PRO A 127 5.02 2.05 -5.23
CA PRO A 127 3.81 2.75 -5.68
C PRO A 127 2.73 2.73 -4.59
N THR A 128 1.90 3.77 -4.53
CA THR A 128 0.78 3.80 -3.57
C THR A 128 -0.27 2.75 -3.91
N VAL A 129 -0.63 2.64 -5.19
CA VAL A 129 -1.56 1.64 -5.72
C VAL A 129 -1.01 1.05 -7.02
N ALA A 130 -1.55 -0.08 -7.43
CA ALA A 130 -1.01 -0.87 -8.54
C ALA A 130 -1.44 -0.38 -9.94
N VAL A 131 -2.36 0.57 -10.02
CA VAL A 131 -2.94 1.08 -11.28
C VAL A 131 -3.07 2.59 -11.24
N PRO A 132 -3.09 3.28 -12.40
CA PRO A 132 -3.48 4.69 -12.47
C PRO A 132 -4.99 4.84 -12.15
N PRO A 133 -5.49 6.07 -11.98
CA PRO A 133 -6.94 6.32 -11.94
C PRO A 133 -7.64 5.69 -13.13
N PHE A 134 -8.80 5.09 -12.91
CA PHE A 134 -9.62 4.43 -13.93
C PHE A 134 -11.00 5.10 -14.03
N PRO A 135 -11.77 4.87 -15.13
CA PRO A 135 -13.08 5.51 -15.34
C PRO A 135 -14.05 5.25 -14.19
N LEU A 136 -14.88 6.24 -13.86
CA LEU A 136 -15.88 6.17 -12.78
C LEU A 136 -16.93 5.07 -12.99
N GLU A 137 -17.21 4.72 -14.25
CA GLU A 137 -18.11 3.64 -14.63
C GLU A 137 -17.52 2.26 -14.33
N GLN A 138 -16.20 2.17 -14.22
CA GLN A 138 -15.51 0.95 -13.87
C GLN A 138 -15.42 0.84 -12.34
N ARG A 139 -16.15 -0.11 -11.78
CA ARG A 139 -16.18 -0.32 -10.33
C ARG A 139 -14.82 -0.62 -9.73
N PHE A 140 -14.02 -1.43 -10.39
CA PHE A 140 -12.63 -1.78 -10.07
C PHE A 140 -11.95 -2.46 -11.27
N PRO A 141 -10.62 -2.42 -11.36
CA PRO A 141 -9.88 -3.14 -12.37
C PRO A 141 -10.03 -4.65 -12.18
N THR A 142 -10.22 -5.36 -13.26
CA THR A 142 -10.33 -6.84 -13.26
C THR A 142 -9.03 -7.53 -13.63
N GLU A 143 -8.06 -6.77 -14.16
CA GLU A 143 -6.77 -7.26 -14.61
C GLU A 143 -5.71 -6.14 -14.49
N ILE A 144 -4.44 -6.51 -14.22
CA ILE A 144 -3.28 -5.64 -14.24
C ILE A 144 -2.16 -6.35 -14.99
N ASP A 145 -1.69 -5.80 -16.10
CA ASP A 145 -0.59 -6.34 -16.92
C ASP A 145 -0.74 -7.86 -17.21
N GLY A 146 -1.95 -8.30 -17.59
CA GLY A 146 -2.27 -9.70 -17.88
C GLY A 146 -2.54 -10.58 -16.65
N GLU A 147 -2.37 -10.07 -15.42
CA GLU A 147 -2.74 -10.77 -14.18
C GLU A 147 -4.18 -10.46 -13.81
N LYS A 148 -5.05 -11.48 -13.77
CA LYS A 148 -6.45 -11.33 -13.34
C LYS A 148 -6.55 -11.07 -11.84
N LEU A 149 -7.39 -10.12 -11.47
CA LEU A 149 -7.74 -9.84 -10.09
C LEU A 149 -8.96 -10.66 -9.66
N THR A 150 -8.98 -11.08 -8.41
CA THR A 150 -10.02 -11.97 -7.87
C THR A 150 -11.01 -11.24 -6.97
N THR A 151 -10.61 -10.10 -6.41
CA THR A 151 -11.44 -9.30 -5.52
C THR A 151 -11.38 -7.81 -5.88
N TYR A 152 -12.41 -7.07 -5.47
CA TYR A 152 -12.54 -5.63 -5.73
C TYR A 152 -11.44 -4.77 -5.10
N ILE A 153 -10.63 -5.30 -4.19
CA ILE A 153 -9.54 -4.56 -3.52
C ILE A 153 -8.15 -5.01 -3.95
N ASP A 154 -8.02 -6.00 -4.82
CA ASP A 154 -6.71 -6.55 -5.19
C ASP A 154 -5.79 -5.50 -5.81
N TRP A 155 -6.32 -4.52 -6.52
CA TRP A 155 -5.55 -3.42 -7.10
C TRP A 155 -4.91 -2.49 -6.05
N MET A 156 -5.35 -2.56 -4.78
CA MET A 156 -4.82 -1.79 -3.65
C MET A 156 -3.84 -2.59 -2.79
N PHE A 157 -3.35 -3.75 -3.26
CA PHE A 157 -2.54 -4.63 -2.41
C PHE A 157 -1.33 -3.95 -1.77
N LEU A 158 -0.71 -3.00 -2.46
CA LEU A 158 0.46 -2.26 -1.96
C LEU A 158 0.16 -1.48 -0.67
N THR A 159 -1.05 -0.93 -0.52
CA THR A 159 -1.44 -0.21 0.69
C THR A 159 -1.86 -1.17 1.80
N PHE A 160 -2.70 -2.14 1.48
CA PHE A 160 -3.27 -2.98 2.54
C PHE A 160 -2.25 -3.96 3.15
N VAL A 161 -1.25 -4.45 2.39
CA VAL A 161 -0.22 -5.31 2.98
C VAL A 161 0.70 -4.52 3.94
N VAL A 162 0.96 -3.24 3.63
CA VAL A 162 1.70 -2.35 4.54
C VAL A 162 0.91 -2.12 5.84
N THR A 163 -0.40 -1.98 5.78
CA THR A 163 -1.25 -1.83 6.97
C THR A 163 -1.06 -2.97 7.99
N LEU A 164 -0.79 -4.20 7.53
CA LEU A 164 -0.55 -5.36 8.41
C LEU A 164 0.75 -5.25 9.20
N THR A 165 1.68 -4.42 8.79
CA THR A 165 3.03 -4.30 9.37
C THR A 165 3.08 -3.34 10.55
N SER A 166 2.04 -2.57 10.81
CA SER A 166 2.02 -1.48 11.81
C SER A 166 3.12 -0.43 11.58
N CYS A 167 3.65 -0.33 10.37
CA CYS A 167 4.59 0.70 9.97
C CYS A 167 3.84 1.98 9.58
N PRO A 168 4.35 3.17 9.93
CA PRO A 168 3.83 4.42 9.40
C PRO A 168 4.12 4.49 7.90
N ALA A 169 3.14 4.99 7.13
CA ALA A 169 3.28 5.17 5.69
C ALA A 169 2.67 6.52 5.26
N ILE A 170 3.24 7.12 4.22
CA ILE A 170 2.74 8.34 3.61
C ILE A 170 2.78 8.21 2.09
N SER A 171 1.75 8.69 1.43
CA SER A 171 1.71 8.78 -0.04
C SER A 171 2.00 10.22 -0.48
N LEU A 172 2.85 10.35 -1.50
CA LEU A 172 3.17 11.63 -2.14
C LEU A 172 2.90 11.52 -3.65
N PRO A 173 2.44 12.59 -4.29
CA PRO A 173 2.37 12.62 -5.75
C PRO A 173 3.80 12.62 -6.32
N CYS A 174 4.04 11.80 -7.35
CA CYS A 174 5.40 11.62 -7.88
C CYS A 174 5.51 11.73 -9.39
N GLY A 175 4.39 11.79 -10.09
CA GLY A 175 4.36 11.92 -11.54
C GLY A 175 2.94 11.86 -12.09
N VAL A 176 2.84 11.86 -13.41
CA VAL A 176 1.60 11.66 -14.16
C VAL A 176 1.84 10.64 -15.26
N THR A 177 0.81 9.89 -15.63
CA THR A 177 0.83 9.02 -16.81
C THR A 177 0.89 9.83 -18.10
N ARG A 178 1.07 9.14 -19.23
CA ARG A 178 1.02 9.78 -20.57
C ARG A 178 -0.32 10.46 -20.84
N GLU A 179 -1.39 9.98 -20.19
CA GLU A 179 -2.73 10.56 -20.25
C GLU A 179 -2.95 11.70 -19.25
N GLY A 180 -1.92 12.08 -18.47
CA GLY A 180 -2.00 13.15 -17.47
C GLY A 180 -2.61 12.73 -16.13
N LEU A 181 -2.84 11.44 -15.89
CA LEU A 181 -3.40 10.92 -14.64
C LEU A 181 -2.35 10.88 -13.52
N PRO A 182 -2.68 11.30 -12.29
CA PRO A 182 -1.72 11.38 -11.20
C PRO A 182 -1.27 9.99 -10.71
N VAL A 183 0.02 9.87 -10.39
CA VAL A 183 0.62 8.69 -9.78
C VAL A 183 1.21 9.04 -8.44
N GLY A 184 0.94 8.20 -7.44
CA GLY A 184 1.44 8.34 -6.07
C GLY A 184 2.52 7.32 -5.74
N ILE A 185 3.53 7.77 -4.98
CA ILE A 185 4.57 6.93 -4.37
C ILE A 185 4.36 6.85 -2.87
N GLN A 186 4.46 5.66 -2.31
CA GLN A 186 4.31 5.38 -0.89
C GLN A 186 5.68 5.24 -0.23
N LEU A 187 5.90 6.00 0.83
CA LEU A 187 7.07 5.91 1.70
C LEU A 187 6.64 5.22 2.99
N VAL A 188 7.36 4.18 3.38
CA VAL A 188 7.08 3.38 4.59
C VAL A 188 8.28 3.47 5.52
N GLY A 189 8.05 3.89 6.76
CA GLY A 189 9.05 3.99 7.81
C GLY A 189 9.05 2.80 8.74
N ARG A 190 10.04 2.74 9.65
CA ARG A 190 10.07 1.72 10.71
C ARG A 190 8.90 1.87 11.67
N PRO A 191 8.48 0.82 12.39
CA PRO A 191 7.46 0.95 13.43
C PRO A 191 7.80 2.06 14.43
N HIS A 192 6.80 2.88 14.79
CA HIS A 192 6.93 4.05 15.67
C HIS A 192 7.85 5.17 15.13
N GLY A 193 8.20 5.15 13.83
CA GLY A 193 9.07 6.13 13.18
C GLY A 193 8.33 7.27 12.50
N ASP A 194 7.14 7.66 12.95
CA ASP A 194 6.25 8.63 12.29
C ASP A 194 6.94 9.98 12.04
N ALA A 195 7.63 10.50 13.07
CA ALA A 195 8.30 11.80 12.98
C ALA A 195 9.47 11.79 11.97
N ASP A 196 10.23 10.69 11.93
CA ASP A 196 11.35 10.53 11.01
C ASP A 196 10.83 10.34 9.57
N LEU A 197 9.75 9.58 9.41
CA LEU A 197 9.07 9.41 8.12
C LEU A 197 8.57 10.74 7.57
N LEU A 198 7.83 11.51 8.38
CA LEU A 198 7.31 12.82 7.96
C LEU A 198 8.43 13.81 7.62
N GLY A 199 9.52 13.80 8.41
CA GLY A 199 10.70 14.63 8.13
C GLY A 199 11.36 14.27 6.80
N SER A 200 11.56 12.97 6.54
CA SER A 200 12.14 12.46 5.29
C SER A 200 11.21 12.68 4.09
N ALA A 201 9.90 12.47 4.26
CA ALA A 201 8.90 12.72 3.23
C ALA A 201 8.88 14.18 2.78
N ARG A 202 8.98 15.13 3.72
CA ARG A 202 9.08 16.56 3.40
C ARG A 202 10.33 16.92 2.60
N LEU A 203 11.46 16.29 2.91
CA LEU A 203 12.71 16.49 2.15
C LEU A 203 12.58 15.91 0.75
N PHE A 204 12.00 14.73 0.64
CA PHE A 204 11.78 14.06 -0.63
C PHE A 204 10.79 14.80 -1.53
N GLU A 205 9.67 15.29 -0.98
CA GLU A 205 8.70 16.11 -1.70
C GLU A 205 9.37 17.34 -2.34
N LYS A 206 10.28 18.00 -1.62
CA LYS A 206 11.07 19.11 -2.16
C LYS A 206 12.02 18.67 -3.27
N ALA A 207 12.66 17.49 -3.13
CA ALA A 207 13.59 16.96 -4.12
C ALA A 207 12.90 16.45 -5.39
N LEU A 208 11.63 16.04 -5.28
CA LEU A 208 10.82 15.67 -6.44
C LEU A 208 10.53 16.87 -7.35
N GLU A 209 10.42 18.09 -6.78
CA GLU A 209 10.02 19.30 -7.50
C GLU A 209 8.73 19.14 -8.32
N PHE A 210 7.92 18.13 -7.97
CA PHE A 210 6.71 17.77 -8.69
C PHE A 210 5.53 18.64 -8.25
N LYS A 211 4.87 19.25 -9.23
CA LYS A 211 3.60 19.95 -9.02
C LYS A 211 2.51 19.21 -9.78
N LEU A 212 1.44 18.86 -9.08
CA LEU A 212 0.27 18.32 -9.75
C LEU A 212 -0.22 19.30 -10.82
N PRO A 213 -0.48 18.86 -12.06
CA PRO A 213 -1.13 19.69 -13.03
C PRO A 213 -2.47 20.16 -12.47
N MET A 214 -2.80 21.46 -12.69
CA MET A 214 -4.13 21.95 -12.34
C MET A 214 -5.15 21.21 -13.18
N MET A 215 -6.13 20.62 -12.52
CA MET A 215 -7.28 20.03 -13.22
C MET A 215 -7.97 21.15 -14.02
N PRO A 216 -8.32 20.92 -15.29
CA PRO A 216 -9.18 21.89 -16.00
C PRO A 216 -10.49 22.02 -15.24
N ALA A 217 -10.95 23.27 -15.12
CA ALA A 217 -12.22 23.62 -14.45
C ALA A 217 -13.41 23.04 -15.18
#